data_b33610631874d67c849ee031327babe8
#
_entry.id   b33610631874d67c849ee031327babe8
#
_cell.length_a   1.000
_cell.length_b   1.000
_cell.length_c   1.000
_cell.angle_alpha   90.00
_cell.angle_beta   90.00
_cell.angle_gamma   90.00
#
_symmetry.space_group_name_H-M   'P 1'
#
loop_
_entity.id
_entity.type
_entity.pdbx_description
1 polymer ?
#
loop_
_entity_poly.entity_id
_entity_poly.type
_entity_poly.pdbx_seq_one_letter_code
_entity_poly.pdbx_strand_id
1 'polypeptide(L)'
;MVPSLPKASDLLPYLNEIDRNSYYTNFGPLVRKFEHRVEAFQNQHLNQEINAVTVSSATMGIFILLKALELPVKSRVMIPSFTFAATASAVCAAGHIPVVTDVDKVSWLLTPKIALETIEKK
;
A
#
# COMPACT_ATOMS: atom_id res chain seq x y z
N MET A 1 -0.41 -3.74 -23.03
CA MET A 1 -1.24 -4.53 -22.08
C MET A 1 -2.59 -3.88 -22.00
N VAL A 2 -3.69 -4.59 -22.29
CA VAL A 2 -5.06 -4.04 -22.19
C VAL A 2 -5.58 -4.41 -20.80
N PRO A 3 -6.03 -3.44 -19.97
CA PRO A 3 -6.55 -3.77 -18.65
C PRO A 3 -7.85 -4.57 -18.77
N SER A 4 -7.99 -5.61 -17.94
CA SER A 4 -9.23 -6.38 -17.78
C SER A 4 -10.07 -5.68 -16.72
N LEU A 5 -11.07 -4.92 -17.16
CA LEU A 5 -11.98 -4.21 -16.27
C LEU A 5 -13.32 -4.96 -16.17
N PRO A 6 -14.06 -4.82 -15.06
CA PRO A 6 -15.40 -5.35 -14.93
C PRO A 6 -16.33 -4.69 -15.95
N LYS A 7 -17.35 -5.42 -16.41
CA LYS A 7 -18.39 -4.87 -17.28
C LYS A 7 -19.29 -3.90 -16.49
N ALA A 8 -19.92 -2.97 -17.17
CA ALA A 8 -20.87 -2.05 -16.54
C ALA A 8 -22.02 -2.77 -15.80
N SER A 9 -22.48 -3.91 -16.34
CA SER A 9 -23.48 -4.78 -15.70
C SER A 9 -23.04 -5.27 -14.32
N ASP A 10 -21.75 -5.53 -14.14
CA ASP A 10 -21.19 -6.06 -12.90
C ASP A 10 -21.06 -4.98 -11.82
N LEU A 11 -21.00 -3.71 -12.24
CA LEU A 11 -20.93 -2.55 -11.36
C LEU A 11 -22.31 -2.04 -10.91
N LEU A 12 -23.34 -2.28 -11.73
CA LEU A 12 -24.68 -1.77 -11.50
C LEU A 12 -25.29 -2.12 -10.12
N PRO A 13 -25.11 -3.33 -9.56
CA PRO A 13 -25.58 -3.66 -8.22
C PRO A 13 -24.96 -2.76 -7.13
N TYR A 14 -23.68 -2.40 -7.26
CA TYR A 14 -22.98 -1.53 -6.30
C TYR A 14 -23.44 -0.08 -6.44
N LEU A 15 -23.65 0.41 -7.65
CA LEU A 15 -24.20 1.74 -7.87
C LEU A 15 -25.61 1.87 -7.28
N ASN A 16 -26.45 0.88 -7.49
CA ASN A 16 -27.80 0.83 -6.89
C ASN A 16 -27.74 0.75 -5.34
N GLU A 17 -26.71 0.15 -4.75
CA GLU A 17 -26.50 0.12 -3.31
C GLU A 17 -26.13 1.52 -2.80
N ILE A 18 -25.27 2.26 -3.51
CA ILE A 18 -24.92 3.64 -3.18
C ILE A 18 -26.17 4.52 -3.20
N ASP A 19 -26.98 4.45 -4.27
CA ASP A 19 -28.17 5.25 -4.44
C ASP A 19 -29.20 4.98 -3.33
N ARG A 20 -29.42 3.72 -2.99
CA ARG A 20 -30.33 3.33 -1.91
C ARG A 20 -29.91 3.86 -0.54
N ASN A 21 -28.59 3.85 -0.27
CA ASN A 21 -28.04 4.28 1.01
C ASN A 21 -27.82 5.79 1.07
N SER A 22 -27.84 6.49 -0.08
CA SER A 22 -27.49 7.91 -0.20
C SER A 22 -26.17 8.28 0.48
N TYR A 23 -25.21 7.33 0.48
CA TYR A 23 -23.91 7.49 1.14
C TYR A 23 -22.79 7.42 0.10
N TYR A 24 -22.30 8.58 -0.31
CA TYR A 24 -21.40 8.73 -1.45
C TYR A 24 -19.93 8.93 -1.09
N THR A 25 -19.61 9.23 0.17
CA THR A 25 -18.25 9.63 0.60
C THR A 25 -17.87 9.05 1.97
N ASN A 26 -16.56 9.09 2.28
CA ASN A 26 -16.00 8.88 3.63
C ASN A 26 -16.48 7.60 4.34
N PHE A 27 -15.77 6.50 4.13
CA PHE A 27 -16.01 5.23 4.84
C PHE A 27 -17.44 4.67 4.67
N GLY A 28 -18.02 4.87 3.49
CA GLY A 28 -19.34 4.34 3.13
C GLY A 28 -19.42 2.81 3.19
N PRO A 29 -20.63 2.25 3.11
CA PRO A 29 -20.85 0.80 3.25
C PRO A 29 -20.01 -0.04 2.29
N LEU A 30 -19.82 0.39 1.04
CA LEU A 30 -19.01 -0.34 0.05
C LEU A 30 -17.52 -0.37 0.39
N VAL A 31 -16.98 0.73 0.94
CA VAL A 31 -15.58 0.78 1.41
C VAL A 31 -15.38 -0.22 2.54
N ARG A 32 -16.25 -0.23 3.54
CA ARG A 32 -16.21 -1.19 4.65
C ARG A 32 -16.31 -2.64 4.18
N LYS A 33 -17.24 -2.90 3.26
CA LYS A 33 -17.39 -4.22 2.64
C LYS A 33 -16.13 -4.66 1.89
N PHE A 34 -15.46 -3.74 1.22
CA PHE A 34 -14.19 -4.01 0.54
C PHE A 34 -13.06 -4.31 1.54
N GLU A 35 -12.90 -3.48 2.58
CA GLU A 35 -11.93 -3.68 3.65
C GLU A 35 -12.10 -5.06 4.30
N HIS A 36 -13.30 -5.42 4.73
CA HIS A 36 -13.59 -6.74 5.32
C HIS A 36 -13.31 -7.90 4.36
N ARG A 37 -13.54 -7.74 3.05
CA ARG A 37 -13.20 -8.79 2.08
C ARG A 37 -11.70 -8.98 1.92
N VAL A 38 -10.93 -7.90 1.96
CA VAL A 38 -9.45 -7.94 1.94
C VAL A 38 -8.94 -8.61 3.21
N GLU A 39 -9.45 -8.23 4.37
CA GLU A 39 -9.13 -8.85 5.66
C GLU A 39 -9.39 -10.36 5.63
N ALA A 40 -10.61 -10.77 5.25
CA ALA A 40 -10.97 -12.18 5.19
C ALA A 40 -10.07 -12.98 4.25
N PHE A 41 -9.76 -12.42 3.08
CA PHE A 41 -8.85 -13.05 2.12
C PHE A 41 -7.44 -13.22 2.69
N GLN A 42 -6.89 -12.20 3.31
CA GLN A 42 -5.52 -12.23 3.83
C GLN A 42 -5.42 -13.11 5.09
N ASN A 43 -6.41 -13.06 5.98
CA ASN A 43 -6.44 -13.88 7.18
C ASN A 43 -6.42 -15.38 6.86
N GLN A 44 -7.13 -15.81 5.81
CA GLN A 44 -7.08 -17.19 5.32
C GLN A 44 -5.69 -17.61 4.81
N HIS A 45 -4.92 -16.67 4.20
CA HIS A 45 -3.63 -16.97 3.60
C HIS A 45 -2.46 -16.85 4.59
N LEU A 46 -2.53 -15.90 5.51
CA LEU A 46 -1.43 -15.58 6.43
C LEU A 46 -1.58 -16.25 7.80
N ASN A 47 -2.73 -16.85 8.09
CA ASN A 47 -3.07 -17.39 9.42
C ASN A 47 -2.81 -16.36 10.55
N GLN A 48 -3.12 -15.08 10.26
CA GLN A 48 -2.93 -13.94 11.15
C GLN A 48 -4.16 -13.03 11.05
N GLU A 49 -4.53 -12.43 12.17
CA GLU A 49 -5.56 -11.39 12.17
C GLU A 49 -4.97 -10.06 11.72
N ILE A 50 -5.45 -9.55 10.59
CA ILE A 50 -5.07 -8.26 10.05
C ILE A 50 -6.28 -7.36 9.87
N ASN A 51 -6.05 -6.06 9.92
CA ASN A 51 -7.04 -5.04 9.58
C ASN A 51 -6.64 -4.36 8.28
N ALA A 52 -7.60 -4.10 7.40
CA ALA A 52 -7.40 -3.38 6.15
C ALA A 52 -7.99 -1.97 6.26
N VAL A 53 -7.24 -1.00 5.78
CA VAL A 53 -7.69 0.40 5.69
C VAL A 53 -7.44 0.90 4.28
N THR A 54 -8.49 1.41 3.65
CA THR A 54 -8.38 2.01 2.32
C THR A 54 -7.82 3.43 2.39
N VAL A 55 -6.96 3.75 1.44
CA VAL A 55 -6.34 5.07 1.30
C VAL A 55 -6.50 5.58 -0.14
N SER A 56 -6.36 6.88 -0.36
CA SER A 56 -6.56 7.50 -1.67
C SER A 56 -5.52 7.08 -2.73
N SER A 57 -4.33 6.66 -2.30
CA SER A 57 -3.27 6.15 -3.18
C SER A 57 -2.23 5.37 -2.38
N ALA A 58 -1.43 4.53 -3.05
CA ALA A 58 -0.30 3.85 -2.43
C ALA A 58 0.73 4.84 -1.84
N THR A 59 0.95 5.97 -2.49
CA THR A 59 1.83 7.04 -1.99
C THR A 59 1.35 7.57 -0.64
N MET A 60 0.05 7.84 -0.52
CA MET A 60 -0.55 8.30 0.73
C MET A 60 -0.51 7.18 1.79
N GLY A 61 -0.71 5.94 1.39
CA GLY A 61 -0.58 4.78 2.28
C GLY A 61 0.82 4.67 2.90
N ILE A 62 1.87 4.80 2.09
CA ILE A 62 3.27 4.79 2.58
C ILE A 62 3.51 5.97 3.53
N PHE A 63 3.06 7.16 3.16
CA PHE A 63 3.19 8.36 4.00
C PHE A 63 2.53 8.17 5.37
N ILE A 64 1.26 7.75 5.39
CA ILE A 64 0.48 7.53 6.62
C ILE A 64 1.15 6.45 7.48
N LEU A 65 1.57 5.34 6.88
CA LEU A 65 2.25 4.27 7.58
C LEU A 65 3.53 4.75 8.28
N LEU A 66 4.37 5.50 7.58
CA LEU A 66 5.61 6.05 8.13
C LEU A 66 5.33 7.05 9.27
N LYS A 67 4.26 7.83 9.18
CA LYS A 67 3.83 8.72 10.27
C LYS A 67 3.31 7.94 11.48
N ALA A 68 2.55 6.87 11.25
CA ALA A 68 2.00 6.04 12.32
C ALA A 68 3.06 5.23 13.09
N LEU A 69 4.21 4.96 12.46
CA LEU A 69 5.34 4.28 13.10
C LEU A 69 6.10 5.16 14.10
N GLU A 70 5.82 6.46 14.16
CA GLU A 70 6.45 7.42 15.09
C GLU A 70 7.99 7.34 15.14
N LEU A 71 8.61 7.03 14.00
CA LEU A 71 10.06 6.93 13.89
C LEU A 71 10.73 8.29 14.20
N PRO A 72 11.95 8.29 14.75
CA PRO A 72 12.73 9.52 14.94
C PRO A 72 12.84 10.32 13.63
N VAL A 73 12.79 11.64 13.74
CA VAL A 73 12.94 12.52 12.57
C VAL A 73 14.24 12.22 11.83
N LYS A 74 14.18 12.24 10.48
CA LYS A 74 15.31 11.88 9.59
C LYS A 74 15.75 10.41 9.71
N SER A 75 14.91 9.51 10.20
CA SER A 75 15.18 8.07 10.11
C SER A 75 15.44 7.67 8.67
N ARG A 76 16.36 6.75 8.47
CA ARG A 76 16.72 6.23 7.14
C ARG A 76 15.76 5.11 6.79
N VAL A 77 15.05 5.25 5.67
CA VAL A 77 14.07 4.28 5.18
C VAL A 77 14.61 3.66 3.90
N MET A 78 14.87 2.37 3.94
CA MET A 78 15.37 1.62 2.78
C MET A 78 14.25 1.42 1.77
N ILE A 79 14.55 1.71 0.51
CA ILE A 79 13.63 1.53 -0.62
C ILE A 79 14.34 0.84 -1.77
N PRO A 80 13.66 0.00 -2.57
CA PRO A 80 14.27 -0.60 -3.75
C PRO A 80 14.58 0.45 -4.81
N SER A 81 15.66 0.27 -5.58
CA SER A 81 15.99 1.13 -6.74
C SER A 81 14.98 0.96 -7.88
N PHE A 82 14.41 -0.23 -8.02
CA PHE A 82 13.35 -0.52 -8.98
C PHE A 82 11.98 -0.31 -8.35
N THR A 83 11.55 0.93 -8.31
CA THR A 83 10.23 1.34 -7.80
C THR A 83 9.79 2.64 -8.46
N PHE A 84 8.51 2.98 -8.31
CA PHE A 84 8.01 4.27 -8.75
C PHE A 84 8.55 5.41 -7.88
N ALA A 85 8.89 6.54 -8.48
CA ALA A 85 9.49 7.70 -7.77
C ALA A 85 8.68 8.17 -6.56
N ALA A 86 7.37 7.95 -6.57
CA ALA A 86 6.48 8.28 -5.46
C ALA A 86 6.84 7.57 -4.14
N THR A 87 7.52 6.42 -4.19
CA THR A 87 8.00 5.73 -2.97
C THR A 87 9.01 6.61 -2.23
N ALA A 88 10.02 7.14 -2.92
CA ALA A 88 10.98 8.06 -2.34
C ALA A 88 10.32 9.36 -1.87
N SER A 89 9.40 9.91 -2.68
CA SER A 89 8.66 11.13 -2.35
C SER A 89 7.83 10.98 -1.08
N ALA A 90 7.18 9.84 -0.88
CA ALA A 90 6.40 9.57 0.34
C ALA A 90 7.31 9.51 1.60
N VAL A 91 8.49 8.89 1.49
CA VAL A 91 9.49 8.86 2.57
C VAL A 91 9.95 10.27 2.94
N CYS A 92 10.30 11.08 1.92
CA CYS A 92 10.70 12.48 2.14
C CYS A 92 9.58 13.31 2.77
N ALA A 93 8.35 13.17 2.26
CA ALA A 93 7.19 13.88 2.78
C ALA A 93 6.89 13.52 4.24
N ALA A 94 7.15 12.26 4.65
CA ALA A 94 7.02 11.83 6.03
C ALA A 94 8.12 12.40 6.96
N GLY A 95 9.15 13.09 6.42
CA GLY A 95 10.25 13.68 7.19
C GLY A 95 11.44 12.75 7.36
N HIS A 96 11.52 11.70 6.56
CA HIS A 96 12.58 10.69 6.60
C HIS A 96 13.51 10.76 5.39
N ILE A 97 14.60 10.00 5.43
CA ILE A 97 15.63 9.97 4.39
C ILE A 97 15.51 8.65 3.62
N PRO A 98 15.16 8.68 2.32
CA PRO A 98 15.13 7.46 1.52
C PRO A 98 16.55 6.96 1.27
N VAL A 99 16.77 5.68 1.49
CA VAL A 99 18.02 4.97 1.19
C VAL A 99 17.74 4.03 0.03
N VAL A 100 18.14 4.46 -1.16
CA VAL A 100 17.95 3.64 -2.37
C VAL A 100 18.90 2.46 -2.31
N THR A 101 18.36 1.27 -2.48
CA THR A 101 19.04 -0.02 -2.36
C THR A 101 18.84 -0.81 -3.65
N ASP A 102 19.86 -1.53 -4.07
CA ASP A 102 19.78 -2.36 -5.26
C ASP A 102 18.71 -3.46 -5.12
N VAL A 103 18.38 -4.09 -6.22
CA VAL A 103 17.42 -5.20 -6.29
C VAL A 103 18.10 -6.43 -6.88
N ASP A 104 17.57 -7.58 -6.56
CA ASP A 104 18.03 -8.85 -7.12
C ASP A 104 17.80 -8.88 -8.64
N LYS A 105 18.82 -9.32 -9.39
CA LYS A 105 18.82 -9.29 -10.87
C LYS A 105 17.79 -10.21 -11.52
N VAL A 106 17.33 -11.23 -10.79
CA VAL A 106 16.39 -12.21 -11.32
C VAL A 106 14.97 -11.89 -10.90
N SER A 107 14.75 -11.64 -9.59
CA SER A 107 13.42 -11.39 -9.04
C SER A 107 13.00 -9.92 -9.11
N TRP A 108 13.93 -8.99 -9.30
CA TRP A 108 13.71 -7.53 -9.26
C TRP A 108 13.19 -7.02 -7.93
N LEU A 109 13.37 -7.80 -6.86
CA LEU A 109 12.91 -7.49 -5.52
C LEU A 109 14.09 -7.11 -4.61
N LEU A 110 13.81 -6.31 -3.59
CA LEU A 110 14.69 -6.09 -2.47
C LEU A 110 14.67 -7.34 -1.58
N THR A 111 15.78 -8.08 -1.55
CA THR A 111 15.90 -9.30 -0.74
C THR A 111 16.53 -9.00 0.63
N PRO A 112 16.32 -9.87 1.64
CA PRO A 112 16.98 -9.74 2.94
C PRO A 112 18.51 -9.65 2.84
N LYS A 113 19.13 -10.42 1.92
CA LYS A 113 20.57 -10.39 1.67
C LYS A 113 21.03 -8.99 1.24
N ILE A 114 20.38 -8.40 0.24
CA ILE A 114 20.72 -7.05 -0.26
C ILE A 114 20.48 -5.99 0.82
N ALA A 115 19.42 -6.14 1.61
CA ALA A 115 19.15 -5.25 2.72
C ALA A 115 20.29 -5.27 3.75
N LEU A 116 20.75 -6.44 4.18
CA LEU A 116 21.87 -6.60 5.10
C LEU A 116 23.17 -6.00 4.54
N GLU A 117 23.51 -6.33 3.30
CA GLU A 117 24.70 -5.76 2.64
C GLU A 117 24.67 -4.22 2.56
N THR A 118 23.47 -3.63 2.43
CA THR A 118 23.31 -2.18 2.42
C THR A 118 23.51 -1.57 3.80
N ILE A 119 23.11 -2.26 4.86
CA ILE A 119 23.33 -1.81 6.25
C ILE A 119 24.82 -1.85 6.60
N GLU A 120 25.52 -2.92 6.23
CA GLU A 120 26.93 -3.12 6.54
C GLU A 120 27.88 -2.14 5.82
N LYS A 121 27.49 -1.64 4.64
CA LYS A 121 28.28 -0.67 3.85
C LYS A 121 28.16 0.78 4.32
N LYS A 122 27.39 1.05 5.35
CA LYS A 122 27.05 2.40 5.84
C LYS A 122 27.32 2.60 7.31
#